data_605aa878d654771e1285c337a324eff2
#
_entry.id   605aa878d654771e1285c337a324eff2
#
_cell.length_a   1.000
_cell.length_b   1.000
_cell.length_c   1.000
_cell.angle_alpha   90.00
_cell.angle_beta   90.00
_cell.angle_gamma   90.00
#
_symmetry.space_group_name_H-M   'P 1'
#
loop_
_entity.id
_entity.type
_entity.pdbx_description
1 polymer ?
#
loop_
_entity_poly.entity_id
_entity_poly.type
_entity_poly.pdbx_seq_one_letter_code
_entity_poly.pdbx_strand_id
1 'polypeptide(L)'
;MKSIGNIVGMAAPQVEAKVAVTACNGACALRPHTSLYDGVRSCALEALACSGDTECAYGCLGCGDCVQACPYDALSMDAETGLPKVNYDNCVGCGRCVDACPRSLMKLVPQSKKQSFVACSNHDKGALAMKECEVACIGCGKCMRVCPTKAIKVVNFVAVVDASLCIGCGECAEVCPRHSILMLNSHKELQS
;
A
#
# COMPACT_ATOMS: atom_id res chain seq x y z
N MET A 1 25.77 -7.33 -13.26
CA MET A 1 25.05 -8.58 -13.57
C MET A 1 25.24 -9.10 -15.00
N LYS A 2 25.35 -8.24 -16.04
CA LYS A 2 25.58 -8.70 -17.43
C LYS A 2 26.86 -9.53 -17.61
N SER A 3 27.93 -9.25 -16.86
CA SER A 3 29.22 -9.97 -16.94
C SER A 3 29.15 -11.40 -16.39
N ILE A 4 28.33 -11.67 -15.37
CA ILE A 4 28.19 -13.01 -14.79
C ILE A 4 27.37 -13.92 -15.73
N GLY A 5 26.34 -13.40 -16.40
CA GLY A 5 25.55 -14.12 -17.37
C GLY A 5 26.38 -14.63 -18.56
N ASN A 6 27.34 -13.80 -19.02
CA ASN A 6 28.23 -14.18 -20.11
C ASN A 6 29.21 -15.32 -19.73
N ILE A 7 29.59 -15.40 -18.45
CA ILE A 7 30.50 -16.47 -17.95
C ILE A 7 29.74 -17.80 -17.80
N VAL A 8 28.45 -17.74 -17.43
CA VAL A 8 27.63 -18.93 -17.17
C VAL A 8 26.84 -19.39 -18.41
N GLY A 9 26.93 -18.65 -19.53
CA GLY A 9 26.21 -18.98 -20.77
C GLY A 9 24.68 -18.84 -20.68
N MET A 10 24.18 -18.16 -19.65
CA MET A 10 22.75 -17.94 -19.43
C MET A 10 22.44 -16.46 -19.51
N ALA A 11 21.38 -16.09 -20.25
CA ALA A 11 20.87 -14.72 -20.21
C ALA A 11 20.41 -14.39 -18.78
N ALA A 12 21.00 -13.35 -18.18
CA ALA A 12 20.57 -12.91 -16.85
C ALA A 12 19.08 -12.50 -16.92
N PRO A 13 18.21 -13.08 -16.09
CA PRO A 13 16.82 -12.66 -16.05
C PRO A 13 16.75 -11.18 -15.71
N GLN A 14 15.98 -10.41 -16.48
CA GLN A 14 15.69 -9.02 -16.15
C GLN A 14 14.74 -8.99 -14.95
N VAL A 15 15.31 -8.97 -13.76
CA VAL A 15 14.51 -8.79 -12.52
C VAL A 15 14.20 -7.31 -12.40
N GLU A 16 12.93 -6.96 -12.56
CA GLU A 16 12.45 -5.61 -12.33
C GLU A 16 12.57 -5.29 -10.82
N ALA A 17 13.27 -4.21 -10.50
CA ALA A 17 13.37 -3.74 -9.11
C ALA A 17 11.98 -3.38 -8.59
N LYS A 18 11.66 -3.85 -7.37
CA LYS A 18 10.38 -3.58 -6.70
C LYS A 18 10.62 -2.88 -5.38
N VAL A 19 9.63 -2.13 -4.94
CA VAL A 19 9.58 -1.50 -3.61
C VAL A 19 8.26 -1.80 -2.93
N ALA A 20 8.26 -1.78 -1.62
CA ALA A 20 7.05 -1.95 -0.83
C ALA A 20 6.24 -0.65 -0.84
N VAL A 21 4.91 -0.79 -0.85
CA VAL A 21 3.95 0.29 -0.61
C VAL A 21 2.89 -0.18 0.38
N THR A 22 2.27 0.76 1.09
CA THR A 22 1.21 0.47 2.06
C THR A 22 -0.15 0.71 1.42
N ALA A 23 -0.97 -0.33 1.29
CA ALA A 23 -2.33 -0.25 0.75
C ALA A 23 -3.35 0.19 1.83
N CYS A 24 -2.96 1.17 2.66
CA CYS A 24 -3.80 1.84 3.64
C CYS A 24 -3.28 3.26 3.85
N ASN A 25 -4.15 4.26 3.68
CA ASN A 25 -3.88 5.68 3.96
C ASN A 25 -4.74 6.21 5.12
N GLY A 26 -5.50 5.32 5.77
CA GLY A 26 -6.33 5.67 6.92
C GLY A 26 -5.47 5.83 8.17
N ALA A 27 -4.96 7.03 8.42
CA ALA A 27 -4.34 7.37 9.69
C ALA A 27 -5.31 7.10 10.86
N CYS A 28 -4.78 6.90 12.07
CA CYS A 28 -5.61 6.63 13.25
C CYS A 28 -6.69 7.70 13.46
N ALA A 29 -6.37 8.98 13.24
CA ALA A 29 -7.31 10.09 13.37
C ALA A 29 -8.45 10.10 12.33
N LEU A 30 -8.30 9.39 11.20
CA LEU A 30 -9.26 9.34 10.10
C LEU A 30 -10.20 8.12 10.17
N ARG A 31 -10.08 7.33 11.21
CA ARG A 31 -10.88 6.12 11.44
C ARG A 31 -11.52 6.19 12.83
N PRO A 32 -12.85 6.04 12.96
CA PRO A 32 -13.50 5.97 14.27
C PRO A 32 -12.93 4.81 15.10
N HIS A 33 -12.56 5.08 16.36
CA HIS A 33 -12.16 4.07 17.30
C HIS A 33 -13.42 3.45 17.95
N THR A 34 -13.50 2.12 17.96
CA THR A 34 -14.62 1.36 18.49
C THR A 34 -14.24 0.52 19.71
N SER A 35 -12.97 0.23 19.85
CA SER A 35 -12.44 -0.59 20.95
C SER A 35 -11.02 -0.18 21.30
N LEU A 36 -10.52 -0.69 22.40
CA LEU A 36 -9.13 -0.57 22.80
C LEU A 36 -8.56 -1.98 22.96
N TYR A 37 -7.56 -2.33 22.17
CA TYR A 37 -6.83 -3.58 22.33
C TYR A 37 -5.73 -3.41 23.36
N ASP A 38 -5.86 -4.11 24.50
CA ASP A 38 -4.90 -4.12 25.62
C ASP A 38 -4.11 -5.45 25.68
N GLY A 39 -3.73 -5.96 24.52
CA GLY A 39 -2.95 -7.19 24.38
C GLY A 39 -1.51 -6.93 23.95
N VAL A 40 -0.83 -8.00 23.56
CA VAL A 40 0.52 -7.93 23.00
C VAL A 40 0.51 -7.13 21.70
N ARG A 41 1.38 -6.13 21.59
CA ARG A 41 1.50 -5.25 20.42
C ARG A 41 2.11 -6.00 19.22
N SER A 42 1.29 -6.78 18.55
CA SER A 42 1.62 -7.51 17.33
C SER A 42 0.40 -7.54 16.42
N CYS A 43 0.57 -7.15 15.14
CA CYS A 43 -0.50 -7.20 14.15
C CYS A 43 -1.06 -8.62 13.97
N ALA A 44 -0.20 -9.63 14.04
CA ALA A 44 -0.62 -11.03 13.89
C ALA A 44 -1.54 -11.46 15.04
N LEU A 45 -1.21 -11.12 16.29
CA LEU A 45 -2.00 -11.47 17.46
C LEU A 45 -3.29 -10.65 17.54
N GLU A 46 -3.23 -9.36 17.28
CA GLU A 46 -4.40 -8.48 17.28
C GLU A 46 -5.41 -8.90 16.19
N ALA A 47 -4.94 -9.25 15.00
CA ALA A 47 -5.82 -9.73 13.91
C ALA A 47 -6.52 -11.06 14.22
N LEU A 48 -5.96 -11.88 15.11
CA LEU A 48 -6.57 -13.12 15.60
C LEU A 48 -7.57 -12.87 16.74
N ALA A 49 -7.30 -11.86 17.58
CA ALA A 49 -8.09 -11.57 18.76
C ALA A 49 -9.32 -10.70 18.45
N CYS A 50 -9.18 -9.74 17.55
CA CYS A 50 -10.24 -8.77 17.23
C CYS A 50 -10.08 -8.18 15.81
N SER A 51 -11.08 -7.37 15.41
CA SER A 51 -11.03 -6.65 14.13
C SER A 51 -10.16 -5.38 14.18
N GLY A 52 -9.36 -5.17 15.25
CA GLY A 52 -8.60 -3.95 15.50
C GLY A 52 -9.36 -2.90 16.28
N ASP A 53 -8.69 -1.81 16.64
CA ASP A 53 -9.23 -0.74 17.47
C ASP A 53 -10.19 0.21 16.71
N THR A 54 -10.27 0.09 15.39
CA THR A 54 -11.05 0.99 14.54
C THR A 54 -12.15 0.26 13.78
N GLU A 55 -13.18 1.00 13.35
CA GLU A 55 -14.30 0.43 12.58
C GLU A 55 -13.84 -0.28 11.29
N CYS A 56 -12.78 0.19 10.65
CA CYS A 56 -12.30 -0.40 9.41
C CYS A 56 -11.58 -1.74 9.66
N ALA A 57 -12.27 -2.83 9.45
CA ALA A 57 -11.73 -4.18 9.58
C ALA A 57 -10.54 -4.49 8.62
N TYR A 58 -10.39 -3.73 7.57
CA TYR A 58 -9.32 -3.88 6.56
C TYR A 58 -8.12 -2.96 6.81
N GLY A 59 -8.20 -2.02 7.75
CA GLY A 59 -7.19 -0.99 7.98
C GLY A 59 -5.93 -1.52 8.65
N CYS A 60 -4.86 -0.72 8.63
CA CYS A 60 -3.62 -1.04 9.32
C CYS A 60 -3.85 -1.04 10.84
N LEU A 61 -3.33 -2.07 11.54
CA LEU A 61 -3.40 -2.19 13.00
C LEU A 61 -2.37 -1.32 13.74
N GLY A 62 -1.30 -0.92 13.05
CA GLY A 62 -0.30 0.00 13.63
C GLY A 62 0.70 -0.63 14.60
N CYS A 63 0.71 -1.96 14.81
CA CYS A 63 1.64 -2.61 15.75
C CYS A 63 3.08 -2.71 15.23
N GLY A 64 3.31 -2.58 13.91
CA GLY A 64 4.65 -2.50 13.34
C GLY A 64 5.33 -3.84 13.02
N ASP A 65 4.61 -4.96 12.93
CA ASP A 65 5.21 -6.27 12.57
C ASP A 65 5.98 -6.20 11.23
N CYS A 66 5.48 -5.42 10.25
CA CYS A 66 6.16 -5.19 8.97
C CYS A 66 7.49 -4.44 9.12
N VAL A 67 7.58 -3.54 10.10
CA VAL A 67 8.82 -2.80 10.43
C VAL A 67 9.83 -3.74 11.06
N GLN A 68 9.41 -4.53 12.05
CA GLN A 68 10.27 -5.52 12.72
C GLN A 68 10.79 -6.60 11.74
N ALA A 69 9.99 -6.97 10.75
CA ALA A 69 10.37 -7.94 9.73
C ALA A 69 11.35 -7.40 8.68
N CYS A 70 11.61 -6.08 8.65
CA CYS A 70 12.48 -5.47 7.65
C CYS A 70 13.95 -5.50 8.07
N PRO A 71 14.82 -6.30 7.42
CA PRO A 71 16.24 -6.38 7.78
C PRO A 71 17.08 -5.24 7.18
N TYR A 72 16.47 -4.32 6.44
CA TYR A 72 17.15 -3.24 5.71
C TYR A 72 16.82 -1.85 6.28
N ASP A 73 16.14 -1.76 7.41
CA ASP A 73 15.67 -0.50 8.01
C ASP A 73 14.93 0.41 7.01
N ALA A 74 14.25 -0.23 6.05
CA ALA A 74 13.49 0.46 5.02
C ALA A 74 12.07 0.84 5.46
N LEU A 75 11.66 0.47 6.66
CA LEU A 75 10.33 0.74 7.20
C LEU A 75 10.45 1.34 8.60
N SER A 76 9.63 2.35 8.86
CA SER A 76 9.44 2.94 10.18
C SER A 76 7.96 3.19 10.43
N MET A 77 7.53 3.21 11.69
CA MET A 77 6.17 3.67 12.01
C MET A 77 6.17 5.19 12.09
N ASP A 78 5.27 5.81 11.36
CA ASP A 78 5.02 7.24 11.47
C ASP A 78 4.18 7.50 12.72
N ALA A 79 4.69 8.36 13.62
CA ALA A 79 4.07 8.61 14.92
C ALA A 79 2.76 9.42 14.82
N GLU A 80 2.59 10.23 13.77
CA GLU A 80 1.41 11.08 13.58
C GLU A 80 0.26 10.28 12.97
N THR A 81 0.57 9.44 11.98
CA THR A 81 -0.44 8.69 11.23
C THR A 81 -0.71 7.31 11.79
N GLY A 82 0.23 6.74 12.55
CA GLY A 82 0.20 5.34 12.99
C GLY A 82 0.37 4.32 11.85
N LEU A 83 0.85 4.76 10.69
CA LEU A 83 1.03 3.92 9.51
C LEU A 83 2.52 3.63 9.25
N PRO A 84 2.86 2.50 8.61
CA PRO A 84 4.22 2.24 8.19
C PRO A 84 4.60 3.16 7.01
N LYS A 85 5.72 3.86 7.16
CA LYS A 85 6.37 4.68 6.14
C LYS A 85 7.52 3.91 5.52
N VAL A 86 7.61 3.90 4.21
CA VAL A 86 8.66 3.18 3.46
C VAL A 86 9.75 4.17 3.02
N ASN A 87 10.99 3.87 3.40
CA ASN A 87 12.17 4.50 2.80
C ASN A 87 12.52 3.73 1.53
N TYR A 88 12.28 4.35 0.39
CA TYR A 88 12.48 3.71 -0.92
C TYR A 88 13.96 3.53 -1.28
N ASP A 89 14.88 4.30 -0.69
CA ASP A 89 16.32 4.18 -0.91
C ASP A 89 16.88 2.89 -0.28
N ASN A 90 16.34 2.51 0.87
CA ASN A 90 16.75 1.31 1.59
C ASN A 90 15.96 0.06 1.18
N CYS A 91 14.80 0.24 0.50
CA CYS A 91 13.93 -0.87 0.17
C CYS A 91 14.44 -1.67 -1.03
N VAL A 92 14.76 -2.93 -0.81
CA VAL A 92 15.23 -3.86 -1.84
C VAL A 92 14.13 -4.76 -2.42
N GLY A 93 12.87 -4.57 -2.02
CA GLY A 93 11.74 -5.35 -2.52
C GLY A 93 11.74 -6.82 -2.12
N CYS A 94 12.33 -7.18 -0.99
CA CYS A 94 12.51 -8.59 -0.57
C CYS A 94 11.21 -9.31 -0.18
N GLY A 95 10.11 -8.58 0.08
CA GLY A 95 8.79 -9.16 0.39
C GLY A 95 8.53 -9.50 1.87
N ARG A 96 9.53 -9.47 2.77
CA ARG A 96 9.33 -9.85 4.18
C ARG A 96 8.21 -9.07 4.90
N CYS A 97 8.05 -7.79 4.60
CA CYS A 97 6.97 -6.97 5.14
C CYS A 97 5.59 -7.39 4.58
N VAL A 98 5.55 -7.94 3.37
CA VAL A 98 4.31 -8.48 2.77
C VAL A 98 3.88 -9.72 3.54
N ASP A 99 4.82 -10.64 3.79
CA ASP A 99 4.57 -11.89 4.50
C ASP A 99 4.19 -11.65 5.99
N ALA A 100 4.78 -10.61 6.59
CA ALA A 100 4.52 -10.26 7.99
C ALA A 100 3.17 -9.56 8.22
N CYS A 101 2.50 -9.06 7.16
CA CYS A 101 1.26 -8.32 7.31
C CYS A 101 0.03 -9.25 7.27
N PRO A 102 -0.67 -9.48 8.40
CA PRO A 102 -1.83 -10.40 8.44
C PRO A 102 -3.01 -9.89 7.60
N ARG A 103 -3.06 -8.59 7.30
CA ARG A 103 -4.10 -7.95 6.47
C ARG A 103 -3.66 -7.73 5.02
N SER A 104 -2.49 -8.23 4.62
CA SER A 104 -1.96 -8.12 3.25
C SER A 104 -1.93 -6.68 2.72
N LEU A 105 -1.67 -5.70 3.60
CA LEU A 105 -1.61 -4.28 3.25
C LEU A 105 -0.28 -3.86 2.63
N MET A 106 0.80 -4.59 2.91
CA MET A 106 2.08 -4.35 2.26
C MET A 106 2.06 -5.01 0.89
N LYS A 107 2.39 -4.26 -0.15
CA LYS A 107 2.43 -4.75 -1.53
C LYS A 107 3.75 -4.37 -2.18
N LEU A 108 4.22 -5.20 -3.12
CA LEU A 108 5.38 -4.88 -3.93
C LEU A 108 4.94 -4.31 -5.28
N VAL A 109 5.47 -3.16 -5.64
CA VAL A 109 5.22 -2.49 -6.91
C VAL A 109 6.54 -2.23 -7.64
N PRO A 110 6.55 -2.19 -8.99
CA PRO A 110 7.73 -1.82 -9.75
C PRO A 110 8.28 -0.45 -9.35
N GLN A 111 9.61 -0.35 -9.15
CA GLN A 111 10.28 0.91 -8.81
C GLN A 111 10.70 1.70 -10.05
N SER A 112 10.77 1.03 -11.19
CA SER A 112 11.40 1.55 -12.41
C SER A 112 10.65 2.72 -13.04
N LYS A 113 9.38 2.94 -12.68
CA LYS A 113 8.53 3.96 -13.30
C LYS A 113 7.62 4.66 -12.29
N LYS A 114 7.30 5.91 -12.60
CA LYS A 114 6.23 6.64 -11.92
C LYS A 114 4.91 5.91 -12.12
N GLN A 115 4.16 5.68 -11.06
CA GLN A 115 2.89 4.98 -11.12
C GLN A 115 1.97 5.36 -9.97
N SER A 116 0.67 5.15 -10.17
CA SER A 116 -0.32 5.29 -9.10
C SER A 116 -0.54 3.94 -8.39
N PHE A 117 -0.89 3.98 -7.12
CA PHE A 117 -1.39 2.81 -6.40
C PHE A 117 -2.56 3.19 -5.49
N VAL A 118 -3.40 2.22 -5.18
CA VAL A 118 -4.55 2.43 -4.29
C VAL A 118 -4.13 2.15 -2.85
N ALA A 119 -4.15 3.18 -2.03
CA ALA A 119 -3.83 3.10 -0.60
C ALA A 119 -5.11 2.84 0.23
N CYS A 120 -5.87 1.83 -0.18
CA CYS A 120 -7.06 1.35 0.51
C CYS A 120 -7.29 -0.12 0.15
N SER A 121 -7.71 -0.91 1.15
CA SER A 121 -8.06 -2.33 1.00
C SER A 121 -9.44 -2.63 1.58
N ASN A 122 -10.28 -1.62 1.78
CA ASN A 122 -11.63 -1.80 2.29
C ASN A 122 -12.56 -2.31 1.17
N HIS A 123 -13.16 -3.48 1.38
CA HIS A 123 -14.06 -4.14 0.43
C HIS A 123 -15.54 -3.94 0.75
N ASP A 124 -15.88 -3.06 1.69
CA ASP A 124 -17.25 -2.75 2.03
C ASP A 124 -17.91 -1.81 1.01
N LYS A 125 -19.24 -1.85 0.97
CA LYS A 125 -20.01 -0.95 0.11
C LYS A 125 -19.69 0.51 0.45
N GLY A 126 -19.64 1.38 -0.55
CA GLY A 126 -19.17 2.75 -0.41
C GLY A 126 -19.81 3.54 0.75
N ALA A 127 -21.11 3.33 1.05
CA ALA A 127 -21.78 3.98 2.17
C ALA A 127 -21.23 3.53 3.55
N LEU A 128 -20.85 2.26 3.68
CA LEU A 128 -20.23 1.73 4.90
C LEU A 128 -18.77 2.16 4.99
N ALA A 129 -18.01 1.97 3.92
CA ALA A 129 -16.61 2.38 3.84
C ALA A 129 -16.40 3.86 4.20
N MET A 130 -17.35 4.76 3.84
CA MET A 130 -17.31 6.17 4.21
C MET A 130 -17.45 6.42 5.71
N LYS A 131 -18.18 5.57 6.44
CA LYS A 131 -18.32 5.68 7.89
C LYS A 131 -17.11 5.16 8.61
N GLU A 132 -16.50 4.11 8.09
CA GLU A 132 -15.36 3.42 8.68
C GLU A 132 -14.03 4.16 8.54
N CYS A 133 -13.88 4.98 7.47
CA CYS A 133 -12.62 5.70 7.23
C CYS A 133 -12.86 6.88 6.29
N GLU A 134 -12.39 8.07 6.66
CA GLU A 134 -12.55 9.29 5.86
C GLU A 134 -11.87 9.23 4.50
N VAL A 135 -10.81 8.45 4.35
CA VAL A 135 -10.06 8.29 3.10
C VAL A 135 -10.30 6.94 2.42
N ALA A 136 -11.35 6.22 2.82
CA ALA A 136 -11.67 4.93 2.21
C ALA A 136 -12.05 5.06 0.72
N CYS A 137 -11.61 4.10 -0.08
CA CYS A 137 -12.12 3.94 -1.44
C CYS A 137 -13.59 3.50 -1.39
N ILE A 138 -14.46 4.22 -2.08
CA ILE A 138 -15.91 3.95 -2.13
C ILE A 138 -16.35 3.26 -3.43
N GLY A 139 -15.41 2.79 -4.25
CA GLY A 139 -15.71 2.11 -5.49
C GLY A 139 -16.42 2.96 -6.55
N CYS A 140 -16.37 4.29 -6.48
CA CYS A 140 -17.16 5.20 -7.33
C CYS A 140 -16.77 5.18 -8.82
N GLY A 141 -15.65 4.58 -9.17
CA GLY A 141 -15.16 4.43 -10.54
C GLY A 141 -14.73 5.73 -11.24
N LYS A 142 -14.62 6.89 -10.55
CA LYS A 142 -14.15 8.13 -11.18
C LYS A 142 -12.74 7.97 -11.76
N CYS A 143 -11.82 7.37 -10.99
CA CYS A 143 -10.45 7.09 -11.42
C CYS A 143 -10.38 6.17 -12.66
N MET A 144 -11.28 5.20 -12.75
CA MET A 144 -11.37 4.29 -13.90
C MET A 144 -11.79 5.04 -15.18
N ARG A 145 -12.70 6.01 -15.05
CA ARG A 145 -13.21 6.78 -16.20
C ARG A 145 -12.19 7.74 -16.80
N VAL A 146 -11.33 8.33 -15.97
CA VAL A 146 -10.31 9.30 -16.43
C VAL A 146 -9.01 8.64 -16.86
N CYS A 147 -8.81 7.36 -16.57
CA CYS A 147 -7.56 6.68 -16.89
C CYS A 147 -7.40 6.48 -18.40
N PRO A 148 -6.42 7.14 -19.06
CA PRO A 148 -6.26 7.07 -20.52
C PRO A 148 -5.84 5.69 -21.01
N THR A 149 -5.10 4.94 -20.19
CA THR A 149 -4.62 3.59 -20.52
C THR A 149 -5.54 2.48 -20.02
N LYS A 150 -6.67 2.84 -19.37
CA LYS A 150 -7.60 1.89 -18.75
C LYS A 150 -6.93 0.92 -17.74
N ALA A 151 -5.89 1.40 -17.10
CA ALA A 151 -5.12 0.64 -16.11
C ALA A 151 -5.88 0.41 -14.79
N ILE A 152 -7.06 1.01 -14.59
CA ILE A 152 -7.79 0.96 -13.34
C ILE A 152 -9.10 0.21 -13.53
N LYS A 153 -9.35 -0.74 -12.61
CA LYS A 153 -10.62 -1.47 -12.49
C LYS A 153 -11.15 -1.33 -11.07
N VAL A 154 -12.46 -1.45 -10.89
CA VAL A 154 -13.06 -1.58 -9.56
C VAL A 154 -13.42 -3.04 -9.35
N VAL A 155 -12.86 -3.64 -8.31
CA VAL A 155 -13.06 -5.04 -7.94
C VAL A 155 -13.47 -5.08 -6.46
N ASN A 156 -14.56 -5.74 -6.15
CA ASN A 156 -15.07 -5.85 -4.76
C ASN A 156 -15.08 -4.48 -4.04
N PHE A 157 -15.69 -3.48 -4.67
CA PHE A 157 -15.85 -2.09 -4.19
C PHE A 157 -14.56 -1.29 -4.00
N VAL A 158 -13.40 -1.81 -4.34
CA VAL A 158 -12.10 -1.12 -4.27
C VAL A 158 -11.49 -0.96 -5.66
N ALA A 159 -10.86 0.18 -5.93
CA ALA A 159 -10.10 0.38 -7.16
C ALA A 159 -8.79 -0.42 -7.12
N VAL A 160 -8.41 -0.99 -8.24
CA VAL A 160 -7.14 -1.72 -8.42
C VAL A 160 -6.43 -1.17 -9.64
N VAL A 161 -5.16 -0.83 -9.51
CA VAL A 161 -4.32 -0.33 -10.60
C VAL A 161 -3.46 -1.46 -11.14
N ASP A 162 -3.51 -1.65 -12.45
CA ASP A 162 -2.58 -2.52 -13.16
C ASP A 162 -1.28 -1.74 -13.43
N ALA A 163 -0.22 -2.09 -12.72
CA ALA A 163 1.08 -1.45 -12.83
C ALA A 163 1.69 -1.59 -14.25
N SER A 164 1.34 -2.64 -14.99
CA SER A 164 1.86 -2.86 -16.35
C SER A 164 1.32 -1.84 -17.35
N LEU A 165 0.06 -1.42 -17.17
CA LEU A 165 -0.64 -0.47 -18.02
C LEU A 165 -0.54 0.98 -17.53
N CYS A 166 -0.17 1.18 -16.26
CA CYS A 166 -0.10 2.52 -15.66
C CYS A 166 1.09 3.31 -16.22
N ILE A 167 0.82 4.53 -16.71
CA ILE A 167 1.83 5.47 -17.22
C ILE A 167 2.20 6.57 -16.22
N GLY A 168 1.61 6.57 -15.02
CA GLY A 168 1.93 7.53 -13.96
C GLY A 168 1.49 8.97 -14.23
N CYS A 169 0.43 9.20 -15.00
CA CYS A 169 -0.06 10.56 -15.30
C CYS A 169 -0.60 11.32 -14.09
N GLY A 170 -1.11 10.62 -13.07
CA GLY A 170 -1.61 11.24 -11.83
C GLY A 170 -3.10 11.61 -11.84
N GLU A 171 -3.77 11.68 -12.99
CA GLU A 171 -5.18 12.10 -13.13
C GLU A 171 -6.13 11.35 -12.18
N CYS A 172 -5.87 10.07 -11.95
CA CYS A 172 -6.68 9.25 -11.05
C CYS A 172 -6.59 9.68 -9.58
N ALA A 173 -5.44 10.20 -9.15
CA ALA A 173 -5.24 10.72 -7.80
C ALA A 173 -5.96 12.07 -7.63
N GLU A 174 -5.89 12.95 -8.62
CA GLU A 174 -6.53 14.28 -8.61
C GLU A 174 -8.07 14.19 -8.55
N VAL A 175 -8.67 13.27 -9.30
CA VAL A 175 -10.14 13.13 -9.33
C VAL A 175 -10.70 12.30 -8.16
N CYS A 176 -9.86 11.72 -7.32
CA CYS A 176 -10.31 10.86 -6.24
C CYS A 176 -10.91 11.70 -5.09
N PRO A 177 -12.22 11.62 -4.84
CA PRO A 177 -12.86 12.45 -3.81
C PRO A 177 -12.50 12.03 -2.39
N ARG A 178 -11.84 10.89 -2.24
CA ARG A 178 -11.44 10.31 -0.95
C ARG A 178 -9.92 10.26 -0.78
N HIS A 179 -9.16 10.78 -1.73
CA HIS A 179 -7.68 10.74 -1.71
C HIS A 179 -7.11 9.35 -1.43
N SER A 180 -7.81 8.30 -1.89
CA SER A 180 -7.42 6.90 -1.70
C SER A 180 -6.34 6.42 -2.68
N ILE A 181 -5.96 7.26 -3.65
CA ILE A 181 -4.95 6.93 -4.67
C ILE A 181 -3.74 7.80 -4.45
N LEU A 182 -2.60 7.17 -4.31
CA LEU A 182 -1.32 7.83 -4.11
C LEU A 182 -0.40 7.60 -5.32
N MET A 183 0.53 8.53 -5.51
CA MET A 183 1.56 8.43 -6.54
C MET A 183 2.85 7.88 -5.94
N LEU A 184 3.41 6.87 -6.58
CA LEU A 184 4.80 6.51 -6.38
C LEU A 184 5.61 7.31 -7.39
N ASN A 185 6.35 8.30 -6.91
CA ASN A 185 7.28 9.06 -7.75
C ASN A 185 8.57 8.24 -7.94
N SER A 186 9.22 8.39 -9.08
CA SER A 186 10.53 7.79 -9.27
C SER A 186 11.52 8.35 -8.24
N HIS A 187 12.46 7.56 -7.79
CA HIS A 187 13.43 7.71 -6.69
C HIS A 187 13.93 9.13 -6.30
N LYS A 188 13.71 10.17 -7.09
CA LYS A 188 14.27 11.52 -6.88
C LYS A 188 13.35 12.56 -6.23
N GLU A 189 12.03 12.32 -6.15
CA GLU A 189 11.08 13.37 -5.77
C GLU A 189 10.42 13.19 -4.40
N LEU A 190 10.78 12.15 -3.66
CA LEU A 190 10.24 11.89 -2.31
C LEU A 190 11.08 12.53 -1.19
N GLN A 191 12.05 13.37 -1.54
CA GLN A 191 12.93 14.07 -0.58
C GLN A 191 12.58 15.55 -0.40
N SER A 192 11.43 16.00 -0.87
CA SER A 192 10.98 17.40 -0.66
C SER A 192 9.71 17.46 0.18
#